data_7af3f739228aff435c0987009a180562
#
_entry.id   7af3f739228aff435c0987009a180562
#
_cell.length_a   1.000
_cell.length_b   1.000
_cell.length_c   1.000
_cell.angle_alpha   90.00
_cell.angle_beta   90.00
_cell.angle_gamma   90.00
#
_symmetry.space_group_name_H-M   'P 1'
#
loop_
_entity.id
_entity.type
_entity.pdbx_description
1 polymer ?
#
loop_
_entity_poly.entity_id
_entity_poly.type
_entity_poly.pdbx_seq_one_letter_code
_entity_poly.pdbx_strand_id
1 'polypeptide(L)'
;MTARLVHIPAGPSGAMRLEGMLELPQRATGVVVFAHGSGSSRHSPRNNYVALVLRNAGLGTLPIDLLTPQEDGDPETRFDIPRLTHRLLTATHWLQDEKDTRTLPVGYFGASTGAAAALAAAAAEGPEIAAMVSRGGRPDLAGERALIRVPCPTLLLVGGDDQAVMVLNQQALAALRCEKKMVVVPGATHLFEEPGALEQVARRAATWFSTFMPPASARSR
;
A
#
# COMPACT_ATOMS: atom_id res chain seq x y z
N MET A 1 -13.23 7.21 16.52
CA MET A 1 -11.99 7.05 15.72
C MET A 1 -10.84 7.08 16.71
N THR A 2 -9.96 6.05 16.68
CA THR A 2 -8.74 5.99 17.51
C THR A 2 -7.56 6.30 16.62
N ALA A 3 -6.70 7.23 16.99
CA ALA A 3 -5.47 7.58 16.28
C ALA A 3 -4.30 7.47 17.26
N ARG A 4 -3.26 6.72 16.91
CA ARG A 4 -2.06 6.56 17.73
C ARG A 4 -0.79 6.41 16.91
N LEU A 5 0.27 7.04 17.35
CA LEU A 5 1.62 6.76 16.87
C LEU A 5 2.02 5.36 17.38
N VAL A 6 2.50 4.52 16.48
CA VAL A 6 2.97 3.18 16.79
C VAL A 6 4.44 3.03 16.46
N HIS A 7 5.14 2.24 17.27
CA HIS A 7 6.54 1.89 17.09
C HIS A 7 6.65 0.38 16.90
N ILE A 8 6.86 -0.03 15.67
CA ILE A 8 6.89 -1.44 15.27
C ILE A 8 8.33 -1.94 15.38
N PRO A 9 8.63 -2.92 16.27
CA PRO A 9 9.96 -3.49 16.38
C PRO A 9 10.40 -4.11 15.05
N ALA A 10 11.61 -3.80 14.61
CA ALA A 10 12.18 -4.29 13.36
C ALA A 10 13.68 -4.57 13.51
N GLY A 11 14.24 -5.32 12.54
CA GLY A 11 15.64 -5.76 12.59
C GLY A 11 15.89 -6.97 13.49
N PRO A 12 17.11 -7.54 13.45
CA PRO A 12 17.43 -8.84 14.04
C PRO A 12 17.23 -8.96 15.56
N SER A 13 17.20 -7.85 16.27
CA SER A 13 17.05 -7.83 17.74
C SER A 13 15.86 -6.98 18.20
N GLY A 14 15.03 -6.47 17.27
CA GLY A 14 13.99 -5.48 17.59
C GLY A 14 14.55 -4.12 18.07
N ALA A 15 15.86 -3.90 17.91
CA ALA A 15 16.52 -2.67 18.33
C ALA A 15 16.13 -1.46 17.48
N MET A 16 15.78 -1.69 16.21
CA MET A 16 15.22 -0.68 15.31
C MET A 16 13.70 -0.64 15.45
N ARG A 17 13.11 0.52 15.32
CA ARG A 17 11.65 0.70 15.32
C ARG A 17 11.22 1.47 14.09
N LEU A 18 10.21 0.95 13.40
CA LEU A 18 9.52 1.67 12.34
C LEU A 18 8.40 2.49 12.98
N GLU A 19 8.25 3.72 12.55
CA GLU A 19 7.18 4.59 13.02
C GLU A 19 6.00 4.57 12.06
N GLY A 20 4.80 4.46 12.59
CA GLY A 20 3.57 4.50 11.83
C GLY A 20 2.45 5.23 12.56
N MET A 21 1.47 5.73 11.83
CA MET A 21 0.27 6.32 12.39
C MET A 21 -0.90 5.36 12.16
N LEU A 22 -1.28 4.62 13.19
CA LEU A 22 -2.45 3.74 13.14
C LEU A 22 -3.72 4.54 13.45
N GLU A 23 -4.63 4.59 12.51
CA GLU A 23 -5.92 5.24 12.66
C GLU A 23 -7.05 4.27 12.33
N LEU A 24 -7.93 4.00 13.32
CA LEU A 24 -9.03 3.05 13.20
C LEU A 24 -10.38 3.75 13.37
N PRO A 25 -11.28 3.70 12.37
CA PRO A 25 -12.69 3.99 12.55
C PRO A 25 -13.33 3.03 13.57
N GLN A 26 -14.44 3.46 14.20
CA GLN A 26 -15.08 2.71 15.27
C GLN A 26 -15.49 1.27 14.90
N ARG A 27 -15.73 0.99 13.62
CA ARG A 27 -16.07 -0.34 13.07
C ARG A 27 -15.27 -0.58 11.81
N ALA A 28 -13.94 -0.57 11.94
CA ALA A 28 -13.07 -0.80 10.80
C ALA A 28 -13.35 -2.16 10.15
N THR A 29 -13.47 -2.16 8.83
CA THR A 29 -13.71 -3.40 8.04
C THR A 29 -12.43 -4.09 7.63
N GLY A 30 -11.30 -3.43 7.75
CA GLY A 30 -9.95 -3.89 7.49
C GLY A 30 -8.94 -2.78 7.75
N VAL A 31 -7.65 -3.06 7.56
CA VAL A 31 -6.57 -2.09 7.72
C VAL A 31 -5.74 -2.02 6.43
N VAL A 32 -5.51 -0.81 5.92
CA VAL A 32 -4.65 -0.59 4.77
C VAL A 32 -3.31 -0.02 5.23
N VAL A 33 -2.22 -0.74 4.96
CA VAL A 33 -0.85 -0.30 5.21
C VAL A 33 -0.35 0.49 4.00
N PHE A 34 0.22 1.67 4.25
CA PHE A 34 0.72 2.55 3.20
C PHE A 34 2.23 2.43 3.06
N ALA A 35 2.69 1.92 1.93
CA ALA A 35 4.08 1.90 1.52
C ALA A 35 4.39 3.14 0.67
N HIS A 36 5.12 4.08 1.24
CA HIS A 36 5.50 5.33 0.56
C HIS A 36 6.58 5.11 -0.51
N GLY A 37 6.67 6.04 -1.46
CA GLY A 37 7.72 6.05 -2.47
C GLY A 37 9.05 6.60 -1.94
N SER A 38 10.10 6.49 -2.78
CA SER A 38 11.43 7.03 -2.52
C SER A 38 11.38 8.53 -2.16
N GLY A 39 12.11 8.94 -1.13
CA GLY A 39 12.16 10.33 -0.65
C GLY A 39 10.85 10.84 -0.05
N SER A 40 9.94 9.94 0.35
CA SER A 40 8.68 10.24 1.00
C SER A 40 8.62 9.58 2.39
N SER A 41 7.54 9.80 3.14
CA SER A 41 7.37 9.26 4.49
C SER A 41 5.89 9.07 4.82
N ARG A 42 5.59 8.60 6.05
CA ARG A 42 4.24 8.58 6.60
C ARG A 42 3.55 9.94 6.62
N HIS A 43 4.32 11.03 6.53
CA HIS A 43 3.81 12.41 6.48
C HIS A 43 3.44 12.89 5.08
N SER A 44 3.56 12.05 4.05
CA SER A 44 3.18 12.40 2.67
C SER A 44 1.77 12.98 2.62
N PRO A 45 1.58 14.26 2.20
CA PRO A 45 0.24 14.85 2.11
C PRO A 45 -0.69 14.07 1.19
N ARG A 46 -0.15 13.56 0.07
CA ARG A 46 -0.91 12.76 -0.90
C ARG A 46 -1.38 11.43 -0.32
N ASN A 47 -0.51 10.69 0.35
CA ASN A 47 -0.91 9.43 0.99
C ASN A 47 -1.89 9.67 2.14
N ASN A 48 -1.68 10.72 2.94
CA ASN A 48 -2.58 11.08 4.04
C ASN A 48 -3.97 11.51 3.54
N TYR A 49 -4.05 12.18 2.39
CA TYR A 49 -5.34 12.46 1.75
C TYR A 49 -6.07 11.17 1.35
N VAL A 50 -5.38 10.24 0.70
CA VAL A 50 -5.98 8.92 0.37
C VAL A 50 -6.38 8.19 1.65
N ALA A 51 -5.53 8.16 2.67
CA ALA A 51 -5.83 7.52 3.95
C ALA A 51 -7.08 8.12 4.61
N LEU A 52 -7.26 9.45 4.56
CA LEU A 52 -8.47 10.10 5.06
C LEU A 52 -9.73 9.60 4.34
N VAL A 53 -9.68 9.49 3.01
CA VAL A 53 -10.82 8.99 2.22
C VAL A 53 -11.12 7.52 2.55
N LEU A 54 -10.08 6.69 2.74
CA LEU A 54 -10.26 5.29 3.16
C LEU A 54 -10.91 5.20 4.56
N ARG A 55 -10.48 6.04 5.52
CA ARG A 55 -11.09 6.08 6.85
C ARG A 55 -12.56 6.49 6.83
N ASN A 56 -12.89 7.45 5.96
CA ASN A 56 -14.29 7.86 5.75
C ASN A 56 -15.14 6.74 5.12
N ALA A 57 -14.50 5.80 4.40
CA ALA A 57 -15.13 4.59 3.88
C ALA A 57 -15.15 3.42 4.89
N GLY A 58 -14.72 3.64 6.14
CA GLY A 58 -14.76 2.63 7.20
C GLY A 58 -13.53 1.71 7.26
N LEU A 59 -12.44 2.05 6.59
CA LEU A 59 -11.19 1.30 6.60
C LEU A 59 -10.21 1.91 7.61
N GLY A 60 -9.53 1.09 8.39
CA GLY A 60 -8.36 1.50 9.16
C GLY A 60 -7.18 1.80 8.24
N THR A 61 -6.25 2.65 8.68
CA THR A 61 -5.07 3.02 7.91
C THR A 61 -3.82 3.02 8.76
N LEU A 62 -2.70 2.58 8.16
CA LEU A 62 -1.37 2.61 8.76
C LEU A 62 -0.35 3.19 7.76
N PRO A 63 -0.25 4.52 7.59
CA PRO A 63 0.93 5.12 7.01
C PRO A 63 2.15 4.81 7.87
N ILE A 64 3.21 4.23 7.26
CA ILE A 64 4.42 3.77 7.96
C ILE A 64 5.67 4.27 7.25
N ASP A 65 6.70 4.62 8.01
CA ASP A 65 8.03 4.87 7.48
C ASP A 65 8.77 3.53 7.32
N LEU A 66 9.06 3.18 6.08
CA LEU A 66 9.77 1.94 5.75
C LEU A 66 11.29 2.07 5.93
N LEU A 67 11.80 3.28 6.06
CA LEU A 67 13.20 3.61 6.26
C LEU A 67 13.36 4.52 7.48
N THR A 68 14.46 4.37 8.19
CA THR A 68 14.88 5.36 9.19
C THR A 68 15.37 6.63 8.48
N PRO A 69 15.42 7.80 9.15
CA PRO A 69 15.95 9.03 8.55
C PRO A 69 17.38 8.87 8.01
N GLN A 70 18.23 8.07 8.67
CA GLN A 70 19.58 7.78 8.21
C GLN A 70 19.60 6.98 6.91
N GLU A 71 18.75 5.96 6.82
CA GLU A 71 18.64 5.10 5.65
C GLU A 71 18.00 5.84 4.47
N ASP A 72 17.02 6.71 4.72
CA ASP A 72 16.41 7.53 3.68
C ASP A 72 17.38 8.59 3.13
N GLY A 73 18.46 8.90 3.85
CA GLY A 73 19.56 9.73 3.37
C GLY A 73 20.37 9.08 2.24
N ASP A 74 20.34 7.75 2.13
CA ASP A 74 21.08 7.02 1.10
C ASP A 74 20.17 6.67 -0.10
N PRO A 75 20.48 7.18 -1.31
CA PRO A 75 19.70 6.87 -2.51
C PRO A 75 19.60 5.39 -2.85
N GLU A 76 20.64 4.58 -2.60
CA GLU A 76 20.63 3.15 -2.88
C GLU A 76 19.62 2.42 -1.96
N THR A 77 19.58 2.80 -0.70
CA THR A 77 18.64 2.24 0.28
C THR A 77 17.18 2.53 -0.06
N ARG A 78 16.88 3.68 -0.68
CA ARG A 78 15.52 4.02 -1.13
C ARG A 78 14.96 3.08 -2.21
N PHE A 79 15.84 2.37 -2.93
CA PHE A 79 15.50 1.41 -3.97
C PHE A 79 15.79 -0.03 -3.57
N ASP A 80 16.17 -0.30 -2.32
CA ASP A 80 16.34 -1.64 -1.77
C ASP A 80 14.96 -2.29 -1.54
N ILE A 81 14.34 -2.76 -2.63
CA ILE A 81 13.01 -3.37 -2.58
C ILE A 81 12.94 -4.56 -1.61
N PRO A 82 13.92 -5.47 -1.54
CA PRO A 82 13.94 -6.52 -0.53
C PRO A 82 13.82 -6.00 0.90
N ARG A 83 14.56 -4.96 1.27
CA ARG A 83 14.48 -4.31 2.58
C ARG A 83 13.12 -3.71 2.85
N LEU A 84 12.60 -2.91 1.90
CA LEU A 84 11.27 -2.30 2.01
C LEU A 84 10.18 -3.35 2.15
N THR A 85 10.28 -4.45 1.38
CA THR A 85 9.38 -5.60 1.47
C THR A 85 9.40 -6.25 2.84
N HIS A 86 10.59 -6.55 3.37
CA HIS A 86 10.74 -7.16 4.69
C HIS A 86 10.11 -6.30 5.79
N ARG A 87 10.29 -4.99 5.74
CA ARG A 87 9.71 -4.07 6.72
C ARG A 87 8.20 -3.94 6.60
N LEU A 88 7.68 -3.99 5.38
CA LEU A 88 6.24 -4.01 5.18
C LEU A 88 5.62 -5.30 5.74
N LEU A 89 6.28 -6.45 5.56
CA LEU A 89 5.89 -7.72 6.17
C LEU A 89 5.95 -7.64 7.70
N THR A 90 6.98 -7.03 8.27
CA THR A 90 7.08 -6.79 9.72
C THR A 90 5.89 -6.00 10.24
N ALA A 91 5.47 -4.96 9.53
CA ALA A 91 4.29 -4.17 9.89
C ALA A 91 2.99 -4.98 9.77
N THR A 92 2.90 -5.86 8.79
CA THR A 92 1.76 -6.76 8.60
C THR A 92 1.64 -7.75 9.76
N HIS A 93 2.71 -8.43 10.12
CA HIS A 93 2.73 -9.37 11.25
C HIS A 93 2.42 -8.64 12.57
N TRP A 94 2.95 -7.42 12.75
CA TRP A 94 2.61 -6.62 13.93
C TRP A 94 1.10 -6.32 14.01
N LEU A 95 0.43 -6.01 12.89
CA LEU A 95 -1.03 -5.82 12.86
C LEU A 95 -1.80 -7.10 13.20
N GLN A 96 -1.28 -8.27 12.82
CA GLN A 96 -1.88 -9.59 13.11
C GLN A 96 -1.76 -9.96 14.61
N ASP A 97 -0.73 -9.45 15.30
CA ASP A 97 -0.54 -9.64 16.73
C ASP A 97 -1.26 -8.58 17.59
N GLU A 98 -1.52 -7.41 17.03
CA GLU A 98 -2.12 -6.28 17.74
C GLU A 98 -3.59 -6.51 18.04
N LYS A 99 -4.00 -6.33 19.31
CA LYS A 99 -5.36 -6.63 19.80
C LYS A 99 -6.48 -6.01 18.95
N ASP A 100 -6.30 -4.76 18.52
CA ASP A 100 -7.34 -3.99 17.84
C ASP A 100 -7.44 -4.30 16.35
N THR A 101 -6.45 -4.99 15.77
CA THR A 101 -6.35 -5.24 14.32
C THR A 101 -6.23 -6.70 13.92
N ARG A 102 -5.86 -7.60 14.82
CA ARG A 102 -5.58 -9.02 14.54
C ARG A 102 -6.69 -9.80 13.82
N THR A 103 -7.93 -9.34 13.91
CA THR A 103 -9.08 -9.97 13.24
C THR A 103 -9.49 -9.23 11.96
N LEU A 104 -8.81 -8.14 11.63
CA LEU A 104 -9.12 -7.32 10.46
C LEU A 104 -8.28 -7.79 9.26
N PRO A 105 -8.87 -7.91 8.06
CA PRO A 105 -8.11 -8.16 6.86
C PRO A 105 -7.15 -6.99 6.60
N VAL A 106 -5.97 -7.32 6.08
CA VAL A 106 -4.93 -6.35 5.74
C VAL A 106 -4.91 -6.16 4.23
N GLY A 107 -4.81 -4.90 3.80
CA GLY A 107 -4.56 -4.52 2.41
C GLY A 107 -3.33 -3.62 2.30
N TYR A 108 -2.78 -3.49 1.08
CA TYR A 108 -1.65 -2.62 0.82
C TYR A 108 -2.00 -1.49 -0.14
N PHE A 109 -1.58 -0.27 0.19
CA PHE A 109 -1.54 0.87 -0.72
C PHE A 109 -0.08 1.27 -0.95
N GLY A 110 0.44 1.03 -2.14
CA GLY A 110 1.82 1.36 -2.49
C GLY A 110 1.90 2.52 -3.48
N ALA A 111 2.86 3.42 -3.27
CA ALA A 111 3.14 4.52 -4.17
C ALA A 111 4.56 4.42 -4.75
N SER A 112 4.71 4.57 -6.07
CA SER A 112 6.02 4.52 -6.77
C SER A 112 6.82 3.26 -6.38
N THR A 113 8.03 3.40 -5.81
CA THR A 113 8.85 2.28 -5.29
C THR A 113 8.15 1.49 -4.18
N GLY A 114 7.32 2.15 -3.34
CA GLY A 114 6.52 1.48 -2.33
C GLY A 114 5.49 0.50 -2.90
N ALA A 115 5.04 0.71 -4.15
CA ALA A 115 4.17 -0.25 -4.82
C ALA A 115 4.92 -1.54 -5.19
N ALA A 116 6.20 -1.45 -5.55
CA ALA A 116 7.02 -2.63 -5.78
C ALA A 116 7.19 -3.46 -4.49
N ALA A 117 7.52 -2.79 -3.39
CA ALA A 117 7.62 -3.45 -2.09
C ALA A 117 6.29 -4.11 -1.66
N ALA A 118 5.16 -3.43 -1.89
CA ALA A 118 3.84 -3.95 -1.57
C ALA A 118 3.44 -5.16 -2.43
N LEU A 119 3.75 -5.15 -3.72
CA LEU A 119 3.54 -6.31 -4.61
C LEU A 119 4.42 -7.50 -4.20
N ALA A 120 5.69 -7.25 -3.90
CA ALA A 120 6.62 -8.28 -3.42
C ALA A 120 6.17 -8.86 -2.07
N ALA A 121 5.68 -8.01 -1.15
CA ALA A 121 5.15 -8.43 0.14
C ALA A 121 3.86 -9.26 -0.02
N ALA A 122 2.93 -8.85 -0.88
CA ALA A 122 1.72 -9.61 -1.15
C ALA A 122 2.03 -10.98 -1.77
N ALA A 123 3.06 -11.06 -2.64
CA ALA A 123 3.52 -12.32 -3.21
C ALA A 123 4.19 -13.26 -2.18
N ALA A 124 4.78 -12.71 -1.12
CA ALA A 124 5.43 -13.46 -0.05
C ALA A 124 4.43 -13.89 1.03
N GLU A 125 3.52 -13.02 1.46
CA GLU A 125 2.50 -13.28 2.49
C GLU A 125 1.38 -14.19 1.97
N GLY A 126 1.17 -14.20 0.67
CA GLY A 126 0.15 -15.05 0.06
C GLY A 126 -1.27 -14.52 0.32
N PRO A 127 -2.25 -15.42 0.56
CA PRO A 127 -3.67 -15.08 0.64
C PRO A 127 -4.06 -14.24 1.88
N GLU A 128 -3.14 -14.02 2.81
CA GLU A 128 -3.37 -13.18 4.00
C GLU A 128 -3.58 -11.70 3.65
N ILE A 129 -3.14 -11.27 2.45
CA ILE A 129 -3.39 -9.91 1.95
C ILE A 129 -4.69 -9.90 1.14
N ALA A 130 -5.67 -9.12 1.63
CA ALA A 130 -7.02 -9.09 1.07
C ALA A 130 -7.12 -8.32 -0.25
N ALA A 131 -6.34 -7.24 -0.42
CA ALA A 131 -6.33 -6.42 -1.63
C ALA A 131 -5.08 -5.54 -1.72
N MET A 132 -4.72 -5.16 -2.94
CA MET A 132 -3.59 -4.28 -3.24
C MET A 132 -4.03 -3.13 -4.15
N VAL A 133 -3.55 -1.90 -3.87
CA VAL A 133 -3.66 -0.74 -4.76
C VAL A 133 -2.27 -0.15 -4.99
N SER A 134 -1.89 -0.01 -6.24
CA SER A 134 -0.66 0.65 -6.71
C SER A 134 -1.00 2.03 -7.29
N ARG A 135 -0.39 3.09 -6.80
CA ARG A 135 -0.52 4.46 -7.32
C ARG A 135 0.79 4.90 -7.96
N GLY A 136 0.80 5.10 -9.27
CA GLY A 136 2.01 5.48 -10.02
C GLY A 136 3.16 4.53 -9.72
N GLY A 137 2.84 3.24 -9.60
CA GLY A 137 3.78 2.25 -9.09
C GLY A 137 4.87 1.88 -10.07
N ARG A 138 5.99 1.40 -9.53
CA ARG A 138 7.13 0.81 -10.23
C ARG A 138 7.11 -0.72 -10.06
N PRO A 139 6.10 -1.41 -10.63
CA PRO A 139 5.93 -2.86 -10.47
C PRO A 139 7.10 -3.67 -11.05
N ASP A 140 7.82 -3.10 -12.01
CA ASP A 140 9.05 -3.65 -12.58
C ASP A 140 10.11 -3.95 -11.51
N LEU A 141 10.20 -3.14 -10.47
CA LEU A 141 11.16 -3.34 -9.37
C LEU A 141 10.81 -4.51 -8.45
N ALA A 142 9.56 -4.98 -8.44
CA ALA A 142 9.18 -6.20 -7.73
C ALA A 142 9.68 -7.48 -8.45
N GLY A 143 9.89 -7.38 -9.75
CA GLY A 143 10.28 -8.48 -10.61
C GLY A 143 9.12 -9.38 -11.02
N GLU A 144 9.24 -9.98 -12.20
CA GLU A 144 8.18 -10.80 -12.81
C GLU A 144 7.76 -11.98 -11.92
N ARG A 145 8.73 -12.63 -11.25
CA ARG A 145 8.47 -13.77 -10.37
C ARG A 145 7.54 -13.40 -9.20
N ALA A 146 7.67 -12.19 -8.65
CA ALA A 146 6.77 -11.71 -7.61
C ALA A 146 5.39 -11.41 -8.21
N LEU A 147 5.32 -10.70 -9.33
CA LEU A 147 4.05 -10.35 -9.98
C LEU A 147 3.17 -11.57 -10.28
N ILE A 148 3.76 -12.65 -10.83
CA ILE A 148 3.04 -13.91 -11.12
C ILE A 148 2.44 -14.55 -9.84
N ARG A 149 3.07 -14.33 -8.70
CA ARG A 149 2.69 -14.94 -7.41
C ARG A 149 1.79 -14.09 -6.55
N VAL A 150 1.51 -12.82 -6.91
CA VAL A 150 0.55 -11.98 -6.19
C VAL A 150 -0.82 -12.65 -6.21
N PRO A 151 -1.40 -13.05 -5.07
CA PRO A 151 -2.67 -13.77 -5.06
C PRO A 151 -3.87 -12.85 -4.88
N CYS A 152 -3.67 -11.67 -4.31
CA CYS A 152 -4.76 -10.76 -3.96
C CYS A 152 -5.21 -9.88 -5.13
N PRO A 153 -6.49 -9.49 -5.16
CA PRO A 153 -7.01 -8.51 -6.11
C PRO A 153 -6.16 -7.24 -6.14
N THR A 154 -5.70 -6.84 -7.34
CA THR A 154 -4.72 -5.76 -7.53
C THR A 154 -5.24 -4.68 -8.47
N LEU A 155 -5.28 -3.43 -7.99
CA LEU A 155 -5.62 -2.24 -8.77
C LEU A 155 -4.36 -1.42 -9.07
N LEU A 156 -4.10 -1.18 -10.35
CA LEU A 156 -3.02 -0.31 -10.83
C LEU A 156 -3.61 1.04 -11.25
N LEU A 157 -3.22 2.13 -10.58
CA LEU A 157 -3.63 3.50 -10.88
C LEU A 157 -2.45 4.25 -11.47
N VAL A 158 -2.57 4.74 -12.71
CA VAL A 158 -1.47 5.35 -13.46
C VAL A 158 -1.93 6.68 -14.04
N GLY A 159 -1.05 7.69 -14.00
CA GLY A 159 -1.29 8.97 -14.67
C GLY A 159 -1.22 8.84 -16.20
N GLY A 160 -2.17 9.47 -16.89
CA GLY A 160 -2.23 9.43 -18.35
C GLY A 160 -1.03 10.09 -19.03
N ASP A 161 -0.42 11.05 -18.35
CA ASP A 161 0.75 11.79 -18.85
C ASP A 161 2.08 11.21 -18.30
N ASP A 162 2.02 10.12 -17.51
CA ASP A 162 3.20 9.37 -17.03
C ASP A 162 3.47 8.16 -17.95
N GLN A 163 3.89 8.44 -19.20
CA GLN A 163 4.02 7.42 -20.26
C GLN A 163 4.99 6.30 -19.88
N ALA A 164 6.11 6.61 -19.24
CA ALA A 164 7.10 5.61 -18.85
C ALA A 164 6.52 4.62 -17.85
N VAL A 165 5.86 5.11 -16.80
CA VAL A 165 5.23 4.29 -15.77
C VAL A 165 4.01 3.55 -16.31
N MET A 166 3.30 4.12 -17.29
CA MET A 166 2.17 3.46 -17.96
C MET A 166 2.62 2.15 -18.63
N VAL A 167 3.72 2.17 -19.40
CA VAL A 167 4.26 0.97 -20.05
C VAL A 167 4.62 -0.10 -19.01
N LEU A 168 5.28 0.27 -17.92
CA LEU A 168 5.64 -0.66 -16.84
C LEU A 168 4.41 -1.30 -16.18
N ASN A 169 3.35 -0.52 -15.99
CA ASN A 169 2.10 -1.04 -15.41
C ASN A 169 1.30 -1.91 -16.39
N GLN A 170 1.36 -1.64 -17.70
CA GLN A 170 0.78 -2.54 -18.71
C GLN A 170 1.48 -3.90 -18.72
N GLN A 171 2.82 -3.92 -18.60
CA GLN A 171 3.59 -5.16 -18.48
C GLN A 171 3.24 -5.92 -17.21
N ALA A 172 3.15 -5.22 -16.08
CA ALA A 172 2.73 -5.82 -14.81
C ALA A 172 1.29 -6.36 -14.87
N LEU A 173 0.37 -5.61 -15.51
CA LEU A 173 -0.99 -6.09 -15.72
C LEU A 173 -1.02 -7.40 -16.50
N ALA A 174 -0.17 -7.57 -17.49
CA ALA A 174 -0.06 -8.82 -18.24
C ALA A 174 0.49 -9.98 -17.36
N ALA A 175 1.49 -9.70 -16.53
CA ALA A 175 2.14 -10.71 -15.68
C ALA A 175 1.29 -11.17 -14.48
N LEU A 176 0.52 -10.28 -13.86
CA LEU A 176 -0.35 -10.61 -12.73
C LEU A 176 -1.36 -11.69 -13.11
N ARG A 177 -1.61 -12.67 -12.22
CA ARG A 177 -2.55 -13.78 -12.43
C ARG A 177 -3.80 -13.71 -11.55
N CYS A 178 -3.81 -12.80 -10.56
CA CYS A 178 -4.96 -12.53 -9.70
C CYS A 178 -6.04 -11.71 -10.41
N GLU A 179 -7.15 -11.46 -9.72
CA GLU A 179 -8.10 -10.42 -10.12
C GLU A 179 -7.36 -9.07 -10.20
N LYS A 180 -7.46 -8.40 -11.34
CA LYS A 180 -6.63 -7.24 -11.62
C LYS A 180 -7.37 -6.20 -12.45
N LYS A 181 -7.04 -4.94 -12.22
CA LYS A 181 -7.56 -3.82 -13.00
C LYS A 181 -6.49 -2.74 -13.11
N MET A 182 -6.38 -2.14 -14.28
CA MET A 182 -5.61 -0.92 -14.49
C MET A 182 -6.56 0.23 -14.81
N VAL A 183 -6.32 1.38 -14.22
CA VAL A 183 -7.08 2.60 -14.47
C VAL A 183 -6.10 3.72 -14.76
N VAL A 184 -6.25 4.33 -15.91
CA VAL A 184 -5.53 5.54 -16.30
C VAL A 184 -6.33 6.75 -15.83
N VAL A 185 -5.67 7.68 -15.14
CA VAL A 185 -6.24 8.98 -14.73
C VAL A 185 -5.84 10.00 -15.80
N PRO A 186 -6.77 10.46 -16.66
CA PRO A 186 -6.42 11.33 -17.76
C PRO A 186 -5.78 12.64 -17.31
N GLY A 187 -4.73 13.09 -17.99
CA GLY A 187 -4.03 14.33 -17.70
C GLY A 187 -3.22 14.35 -16.40
N ALA A 188 -3.19 13.25 -15.65
CA ALA A 188 -2.39 13.18 -14.45
C ALA A 188 -0.95 12.79 -14.76
N THR A 189 -0.01 13.45 -14.09
CA THR A 189 1.42 13.08 -14.07
C THR A 189 1.70 12.07 -12.96
N HIS A 190 2.98 11.76 -12.71
CA HIS A 190 3.41 10.76 -11.72
C HIS A 190 2.91 11.04 -10.30
N LEU A 191 2.81 12.29 -9.90
CA LEU A 191 2.46 12.67 -8.54
C LEU A 191 0.95 12.89 -8.33
N PHE A 192 0.15 12.93 -9.40
CA PHE A 192 -1.31 13.17 -9.35
C PHE A 192 -1.65 14.50 -8.67
N GLU A 193 -0.89 15.56 -8.99
CA GLU A 193 -1.06 16.90 -8.40
C GLU A 193 -2.05 17.77 -9.18
N GLU A 194 -2.46 17.30 -10.33
CA GLU A 194 -3.44 17.98 -11.18
C GLU A 194 -4.83 17.98 -10.51
N PRO A 195 -5.63 19.05 -10.69
CA PRO A 195 -6.94 19.17 -10.06
C PRO A 195 -7.82 17.95 -10.32
N GLY A 196 -8.32 17.32 -9.25
CA GLY A 196 -9.20 16.16 -9.31
C GLY A 196 -8.50 14.81 -9.56
N ALA A 197 -7.20 14.79 -9.81
CA ALA A 197 -6.45 13.54 -10.07
C ALA A 197 -6.33 12.69 -8.82
N LEU A 198 -5.88 13.29 -7.71
CA LEU A 198 -5.72 12.58 -6.45
C LEU A 198 -7.06 12.14 -5.85
N GLU A 199 -8.12 12.92 -6.03
CA GLU A 199 -9.49 12.57 -5.65
C GLU A 199 -9.99 11.32 -6.40
N GLN A 200 -9.66 11.21 -7.68
CA GLN A 200 -9.98 10.01 -8.45
C GLN A 200 -9.24 8.79 -7.92
N VAL A 201 -7.94 8.93 -7.63
CA VAL A 201 -7.13 7.87 -6.99
C VAL A 201 -7.78 7.42 -5.69
N ALA A 202 -8.08 8.36 -4.80
CA ALA A 202 -8.62 8.06 -3.47
C ALA A 202 -9.98 7.35 -3.54
N ARG A 203 -10.90 7.83 -4.39
CA ARG A 203 -12.21 7.20 -4.59
C ARG A 203 -12.09 5.78 -5.14
N ARG A 204 -11.22 5.55 -6.14
CA ARG A 204 -11.03 4.23 -6.74
C ARG A 204 -10.38 3.27 -5.75
N ALA A 205 -9.41 3.72 -4.97
CA ALA A 205 -8.81 2.94 -3.90
C ALA A 205 -9.84 2.56 -2.83
N ALA A 206 -10.67 3.52 -2.39
CA ALA A 206 -11.72 3.25 -1.41
C ALA A 206 -12.73 2.21 -1.92
N THR A 207 -13.20 2.36 -3.17
CA THR A 207 -14.10 1.37 -3.79
C THR A 207 -13.45 -0.01 -3.86
N TRP A 208 -12.18 -0.09 -4.29
CA TRP A 208 -11.45 -1.36 -4.41
C TRP A 208 -11.33 -2.06 -3.07
N PHE A 209 -10.80 -1.39 -2.06
CA PHE A 209 -10.67 -1.98 -0.73
C PHE A 209 -12.01 -2.34 -0.12
N SER A 210 -13.05 -1.51 -0.25
CA SER A 210 -14.39 -1.83 0.28
C SER A 210 -15.00 -3.07 -0.38
N THR A 211 -14.69 -3.34 -1.65
CA THR A 211 -15.15 -4.53 -2.37
C THR A 211 -14.52 -5.80 -1.78
N PHE A 212 -13.21 -5.78 -1.52
CA PHE A 212 -12.47 -6.98 -1.07
C PHE A 212 -12.28 -7.06 0.45
N MET A 213 -12.61 -6.01 1.17
CA MET A 213 -12.58 -5.95 2.64
C MET A 213 -13.96 -5.50 3.18
N PRO A 214 -15.05 -6.22 2.83
CA PRO A 214 -16.39 -5.83 3.25
C PRO A 214 -16.56 -6.01 4.77
N PRO A 215 -17.57 -5.36 5.38
CA PRO A 215 -17.94 -5.58 6.76
C PRO A 215 -18.19 -7.08 7.07
N ALA A 216 -17.89 -7.50 8.29
CA ALA A 216 -18.04 -8.89 8.72
C ALA A 216 -19.45 -9.46 8.45
N SER A 217 -20.50 -8.64 8.57
CA SER A 217 -21.87 -9.00 8.27
C SER A 217 -22.15 -9.33 6.79
N ALA A 218 -21.30 -8.91 5.87
CA ALA A 218 -21.42 -9.18 4.44
C ALA A 218 -20.57 -10.39 3.98
N ARG A 219 -19.69 -10.93 4.84
CA ARG A 219 -18.81 -12.07 4.52
C ARG A 219 -19.49 -13.44 4.70
N SER A 220 -20.67 -13.45 5.29
CA SER A 220 -21.41 -14.69 5.65
C SER A 220 -22.49 -15.09 4.62
N ARG A 221 -22.42 -14.59 3.38
CA ARG A 221 -23.39 -14.93 2.32
C ARG A 221 -22.73 -15.57 1.10
#